data_f760ea958c11ed9e4bfa85d5309515e4
#
_entry.id   f760ea958c11ed9e4bfa85d5309515e4
#
_cell.length_a   1.000
_cell.length_b   1.000
_cell.length_c   1.000
_cell.angle_alpha   90.00
_cell.angle_beta   90.00
_cell.angle_gamma   90.00
#
_symmetry.space_group_name_H-M   'P 1'
#
loop_
_entity.id
_entity.type
_entity.pdbx_description
1 polymer ?
#
loop_
_entity_poly.entity_id
_entity_poly.type
_entity_poly.pdbx_seq_one_letter_code
_entity_poly.pdbx_strand_id
1 'polypeptide(L)'
;MKVRRLAILLAALPLALLLGCERQPGVQIATDHPARDAGADGRSDRGASDASGGDRSGSDAVGRDGHRPDAPSTDTSADASALDAARADGGGGVGGFELLGAPLVFAPTARGFGLSVVLRSGDPSVLALRVRDEELSAWSALGPPLSPAVDIAQWTVDGLAPGRRYVYEVSAPGAAVDGGSAGLPGPVAPSQPLLLYTGSAATAPVPGTPFSFALITDTHIEPRDPVPPGNTVIDDFYGTMETTLLAVTAEVAAAKPDFVINLGDMLDYHLFGFNAPPPDASWARLGYLNYRRLLGDTVGHAAHFPVIGNWDGESGCNTPDEIARSMSQRLLYAPGPGPDTYPEGGSANGDYYAFTWGDALFIVLNVMTYTPTCHLLGSGSGVADDWTLGATQLAWLDQTLAQATSKWRFLFIHHTVGGAAGNADDTAYGRGGGQAAHVGEQATIHAMMLQYGVQVFFYAHDHVFTDMVVDGIHYLLPGSAGAPWKFDSSETGYTHYWPDSGYARVSVAPDRAEVDLVSIDGDVLEGLTLP
;
A
#
# COMPACT_ATOMS: atom_id res chain seq x y z
N MET A 1 -49.43 -5.39 -44.38
CA MET A 1 -48.09 -5.93 -44.42
C MET A 1 -47.68 -6.29 -42.99
N LYS A 2 -47.27 -7.51 -42.78
CA LYS A 2 -47.21 -8.20 -41.49
C LYS A 2 -45.99 -7.78 -40.66
N VAL A 3 -46.25 -7.29 -39.43
CA VAL A 3 -45.21 -7.09 -38.40
C VAL A 3 -45.09 -8.41 -37.62
N ARG A 4 -43.91 -9.03 -37.67
CA ARG A 4 -43.58 -10.19 -36.84
C ARG A 4 -43.02 -9.71 -35.52
N ARG A 5 -43.70 -10.04 -34.43
CA ARG A 5 -43.18 -9.94 -33.06
C ARG A 5 -42.30 -11.15 -32.80
N LEU A 6 -41.05 -10.89 -32.36
CA LEU A 6 -40.13 -11.92 -31.84
C LEU A 6 -40.29 -11.93 -30.32
N ALA A 7 -40.75 -13.04 -29.78
CA ALA A 7 -40.86 -13.27 -28.35
C ALA A 7 -39.50 -13.81 -27.85
N ILE A 8 -38.91 -13.15 -26.89
CA ILE A 8 -37.74 -13.62 -26.17
C ILE A 8 -38.23 -14.37 -24.92
N LEU A 9 -37.95 -15.69 -24.90
CA LEU A 9 -38.18 -16.54 -23.74
C LEU A 9 -37.12 -16.24 -22.68
N LEU A 10 -37.52 -15.75 -21.53
CA LEU A 10 -36.74 -15.75 -20.31
C LEU A 10 -36.82 -17.14 -19.69
N ALA A 11 -35.72 -17.87 -19.71
CA ALA A 11 -35.56 -19.10 -18.93
C ALA A 11 -35.01 -18.72 -17.54
N ALA A 12 -35.86 -18.83 -16.54
CA ALA A 12 -35.50 -18.79 -15.14
C ALA A 12 -34.86 -20.13 -14.74
N LEU A 13 -33.63 -20.13 -14.29
CA LEU A 13 -33.01 -21.25 -13.58
C LEU A 13 -33.16 -21.05 -12.07
N PRO A 14 -33.54 -22.08 -11.32
CA PRO A 14 -33.66 -21.99 -9.87
C PRO A 14 -32.28 -22.15 -9.20
N LEU A 15 -32.06 -21.32 -8.21
CA LEU A 15 -30.97 -21.38 -7.24
C LEU A 15 -31.18 -22.63 -6.36
N ALA A 16 -30.40 -23.69 -6.58
CA ALA A 16 -30.36 -24.85 -5.71
C ALA A 16 -29.13 -24.76 -4.82
N LEU A 17 -29.36 -24.51 -3.52
CA LEU A 17 -28.41 -24.81 -2.47
C LEU A 17 -28.02 -26.29 -2.53
N LEU A 18 -26.75 -26.61 -2.63
CA LEU A 18 -26.22 -27.92 -2.31
C LEU A 18 -25.06 -27.78 -1.35
N LEU A 19 -25.38 -27.91 -0.07
CA LEU A 19 -24.49 -28.42 0.96
C LEU A 19 -24.20 -29.87 0.62
N GLY A 20 -22.98 -30.19 0.26
CA GLY A 20 -22.49 -31.54 0.05
C GLY A 20 -21.04 -31.63 0.50
N CYS A 21 -20.83 -31.88 1.80
CA CYS A 21 -19.58 -32.43 2.29
C CYS A 21 -19.43 -33.87 1.78
N GLU A 22 -18.61 -34.10 0.80
CA GLU A 22 -18.05 -35.43 0.55
C GLU A 22 -16.61 -35.48 1.04
N ARG A 23 -16.42 -36.32 2.08
CA ARG A 23 -15.11 -36.72 2.58
C ARG A 23 -14.44 -37.60 1.51
N GLN A 24 -13.30 -37.16 1.04
CA GLN A 24 -12.36 -38.05 0.34
C GLN A 24 -11.59 -38.91 1.36
N PRO A 25 -11.33 -40.17 1.06
CA PRO A 25 -10.75 -41.13 2.02
C PRO A 25 -9.25 -40.86 2.24
N GLY A 26 -8.85 -40.99 3.49
CA GLY A 26 -7.52 -40.74 3.99
C GLY A 26 -6.40 -41.49 3.28
N VAL A 27 -5.35 -40.72 2.98
CA VAL A 27 -4.03 -41.26 2.71
C VAL A 27 -3.35 -41.40 4.07
N GLN A 28 -3.13 -42.61 4.53
CA GLN A 28 -2.27 -42.92 5.66
C GLN A 28 -0.82 -42.67 5.25
N ILE A 29 -0.19 -41.68 5.87
CA ILE A 29 1.26 -41.52 5.83
C ILE A 29 1.83 -42.40 6.94
N ALA A 30 2.55 -43.45 6.55
CA ALA A 30 3.29 -44.30 7.46
C ALA A 30 4.43 -43.50 8.10
N THR A 31 4.38 -43.39 9.43
CA THR A 31 5.49 -42.92 10.25
C THR A 31 6.42 -44.11 10.52
N ASP A 32 7.51 -44.24 9.79
CA ASP A 32 8.64 -45.06 10.19
C ASP A 32 9.78 -44.16 10.64
N HIS A 33 9.92 -44.03 11.94
CA HIS A 33 11.12 -43.59 12.59
C HIS A 33 11.97 -44.78 13.02
N PRO A 34 13.21 -44.95 12.60
CA PRO A 34 14.13 -45.84 13.28
C PRO A 34 14.78 -45.08 14.44
N ALA A 35 14.56 -45.62 15.61
CA ALA A 35 15.34 -45.32 16.81
C ALA A 35 16.83 -45.56 16.57
N ARG A 36 17.67 -44.63 16.97
CA ARG A 36 19.10 -44.89 17.15
C ARG A 36 19.46 -44.79 18.60
N ASP A 37 19.91 -45.96 19.07
CA ASP A 37 20.45 -46.23 20.38
C ASP A 37 21.75 -45.43 20.65
N ALA A 38 21.85 -45.05 21.92
CA ALA A 38 23.08 -44.56 22.53
C ALA A 38 24.09 -45.69 22.71
N GLY A 39 25.31 -45.45 22.28
CA GLY A 39 26.46 -46.32 22.57
C GLY A 39 27.72 -45.48 22.80
N ALA A 40 28.23 -45.61 23.97
CA ALA A 40 29.38 -44.90 24.53
C ALA A 40 30.73 -45.45 24.05
N ASP A 41 31.74 -44.68 24.36
CA ASP A 41 33.17 -45.02 24.58
C ASP A 41 34.14 -45.09 23.39
N GLY A 42 35.24 -44.38 23.60
CA GLY A 42 36.51 -44.59 22.89
C GLY A 42 37.50 -43.44 22.91
N ARG A 43 38.30 -43.34 23.97
CA ARG A 43 39.50 -42.51 24.08
C ARG A 43 40.59 -42.91 23.07
N SER A 44 41.36 -41.93 22.61
CA SER A 44 42.87 -41.93 22.63
C SER A 44 43.38 -40.68 21.91
N ASP A 45 43.97 -39.83 22.61
CA ASP A 45 45.37 -39.45 22.84
C ASP A 45 46.31 -39.30 21.63
N ARG A 46 47.09 -38.19 21.71
CA ARG A 46 48.37 -37.80 21.09
C ARG A 46 48.22 -36.92 19.84
N GLY A 47 48.92 -35.81 19.79
CA GLY A 47 50.10 -35.33 20.43
C GLY A 47 50.40 -33.88 20.06
N ALA A 48 51.23 -33.32 20.90
CA ALA A 48 51.70 -31.94 20.93
C ALA A 48 52.80 -31.64 19.88
N SER A 49 52.92 -30.35 19.56
CA SER A 49 54.18 -29.57 19.44
C SER A 49 53.79 -28.11 19.24
N ASP A 50 53.99 -27.24 20.19
CA ASP A 50 55.12 -26.34 20.44
C ASP A 50 55.45 -25.40 19.28
N ALA A 51 55.29 -24.09 19.47
CA ALA A 51 56.28 -23.18 19.99
C ALA A 51 55.88 -21.71 19.81
N SER A 52 56.03 -20.99 20.91
CA SER A 52 56.60 -19.64 21.09
C SER A 52 55.95 -18.46 20.33
N GLY A 53 55.56 -17.38 20.93
CA GLY A 53 56.08 -16.64 22.07
C GLY A 53 56.09 -15.18 21.70
N GLY A 54 55.60 -14.30 22.55
CA GLY A 54 55.75 -12.87 22.29
C GLY A 54 54.77 -12.01 23.08
N ASP A 55 55.05 -11.91 24.34
CA ASP A 55 54.59 -10.89 25.27
C ASP A 55 54.83 -9.46 24.74
N ARG A 56 53.92 -8.56 24.93
CA ARG A 56 54.17 -7.21 25.48
C ARG A 56 52.88 -6.47 25.79
N SER A 57 52.74 -6.21 27.05
CA SER A 57 51.96 -5.20 27.76
C SER A 57 52.09 -3.77 27.20
N GLY A 58 51.02 -3.00 27.33
CA GLY A 58 51.05 -1.56 27.17
C GLY A 58 49.70 -0.94 27.40
N SER A 59 49.40 -0.64 28.65
CA SER A 59 48.37 0.31 29.06
C SER A 59 48.66 1.68 28.49
N ASP A 60 47.62 2.39 28.01
CA ASP A 60 47.47 3.82 28.29
C ASP A 60 46.07 4.30 27.91
N ALA A 61 45.35 4.70 28.94
CA ALA A 61 44.15 5.50 28.88
C ALA A 61 44.53 6.94 28.55
N VAL A 62 44.00 7.49 27.46
CA VAL A 62 43.97 8.94 27.27
C VAL A 62 42.58 9.33 26.82
N GLY A 63 41.85 10.01 27.72
CA GLY A 63 40.65 10.72 27.42
C GLY A 63 40.90 11.82 26.36
N ARG A 64 40.00 11.93 25.42
CA ARG A 64 39.88 13.14 24.61
C ARG A 64 38.41 13.59 24.63
N ASP A 65 38.21 14.65 25.40
CA ASP A 65 37.08 15.58 25.25
C ASP A 65 37.10 16.12 23.82
N GLY A 66 36.15 15.72 23.02
CA GLY A 66 35.88 16.30 21.70
C GLY A 66 34.74 17.30 21.81
N HIS A 67 35.07 18.54 21.83
CA HIS A 67 34.14 19.67 21.66
C HIS A 67 33.21 19.41 20.48
N ARG A 68 31.90 19.40 20.77
CA ARG A 68 30.85 19.60 19.80
C ARG A 68 30.77 21.09 19.50
N PRO A 69 30.79 21.54 18.25
CA PRO A 69 30.44 22.93 17.96
C PRO A 69 28.93 23.11 18.15
N ASP A 70 28.55 24.16 18.88
CA ASP A 70 27.20 24.59 19.09
C ASP A 70 26.55 24.90 17.73
N ALA A 71 25.47 24.17 17.42
CA ALA A 71 24.57 24.52 16.32
C ALA A 71 23.80 25.79 16.71
N PRO A 72 23.58 26.74 15.79
CA PRO A 72 22.77 27.92 16.08
C PRO A 72 21.32 27.48 16.32
N SER A 73 20.79 27.87 17.45
CA SER A 73 19.37 27.77 17.76
C SER A 73 18.59 28.65 16.81
N THR A 74 18.01 28.10 15.78
CA THR A 74 16.93 28.72 15.02
C THR A 74 15.64 28.48 15.78
N ASP A 75 15.06 29.57 16.26
CA ASP A 75 13.76 29.63 16.90
C ASP A 75 12.67 29.30 15.86
N THR A 76 12.22 28.04 15.82
CA THR A 76 11.15 27.55 14.93
C THR A 76 9.81 27.49 15.66
N SER A 77 9.48 28.51 16.44
CA SER A 77 8.16 28.59 17.09
C SER A 77 7.01 29.01 16.14
N ALA A 78 7.27 29.19 14.84
CA ALA A 78 6.26 29.62 13.87
C ALA A 78 5.59 28.45 13.12
N ASP A 79 6.19 27.25 13.06
CA ASP A 79 5.66 26.15 12.24
C ASP A 79 4.75 25.17 13.00
N ALA A 80 4.75 25.18 14.32
CA ALA A 80 3.83 24.35 15.10
C ALA A 80 2.35 24.75 14.91
N SER A 81 2.08 25.99 14.53
CA SER A 81 0.71 26.49 14.33
C SER A 81 0.08 26.06 13.00
N ALA A 82 0.88 25.76 11.98
CA ALA A 82 0.37 25.25 10.70
C ALA A 82 0.04 23.75 10.76
N LEU A 83 0.84 22.97 11.52
CA LEU A 83 0.55 21.56 11.80
C LEU A 83 -0.67 21.41 12.73
N ASP A 84 -0.90 22.33 13.66
CA ASP A 84 -2.09 22.36 14.50
C ASP A 84 -3.36 22.79 13.71
N ALA A 85 -3.23 23.60 12.67
CA ALA A 85 -4.36 23.93 11.80
C ALA A 85 -4.79 22.72 10.92
N ALA A 86 -3.84 21.91 10.44
CA ALA A 86 -4.14 20.65 9.77
C ALA A 86 -4.68 19.58 10.75
N ARG A 87 -4.40 19.70 12.05
CA ARG A 87 -4.98 18.87 13.13
C ARG A 87 -6.39 19.30 13.53
N ALA A 88 -6.83 20.51 13.23
CA ALA A 88 -8.11 21.04 13.69
C ALA A 88 -9.33 20.53 12.91
N ASP A 89 -9.16 19.85 11.78
CA ASP A 89 -10.27 19.27 11.01
C ASP A 89 -10.58 17.79 11.34
N GLY A 90 -10.07 17.30 12.45
CA GLY A 90 -10.52 16.06 13.09
C GLY A 90 -11.92 16.26 13.67
N GLY A 91 -12.92 16.03 12.81
CA GLY A 91 -14.34 16.17 13.00
C GLY A 91 -14.88 16.04 14.42
N GLY A 92 -15.24 17.16 15.02
CA GLY A 92 -16.25 17.15 16.06
C GLY A 92 -17.55 16.64 15.46
N GLY A 93 -18.08 15.49 15.91
CA GLY A 93 -19.26 14.86 15.38
C GLY A 93 -20.42 15.83 15.30
N VAL A 94 -20.88 16.12 14.09
CA VAL A 94 -22.00 17.03 13.86
C VAL A 94 -23.25 16.18 13.70
N GLY A 95 -24.23 16.40 14.54
CA GLY A 95 -25.52 15.71 14.44
C GLY A 95 -25.50 14.20 14.69
N GLY A 96 -24.47 13.66 15.41
CA GLY A 96 -24.35 12.23 15.71
C GLY A 96 -23.56 11.44 14.64
N PHE A 97 -23.01 12.09 13.62
CA PHE A 97 -22.15 11.51 12.60
C PHE A 97 -20.72 12.01 12.75
N GLU A 98 -19.75 11.10 12.73
CA GLU A 98 -18.32 11.40 12.77
C GLU A 98 -17.58 10.53 11.77
N LEU A 99 -16.84 11.15 10.84
CA LEU A 99 -15.95 10.43 9.94
C LEU A 99 -14.70 9.95 10.72
N LEU A 100 -14.19 8.77 10.37
CA LEU A 100 -12.90 8.31 10.87
C LEU A 100 -11.73 9.14 10.29
N GLY A 101 -11.88 9.53 9.05
CA GLY A 101 -10.93 10.31 8.25
C GLY A 101 -11.57 10.67 6.92
N ALA A 102 -10.79 11.16 5.98
CA ALA A 102 -11.29 11.45 4.63
C ALA A 102 -11.87 10.19 3.96
N PRO A 103 -12.90 10.33 3.12
CA PRO A 103 -13.30 9.26 2.22
C PRO A 103 -12.13 8.80 1.37
N LEU A 104 -12.08 7.51 1.03
CA LEU A 104 -11.05 6.95 0.17
C LEU A 104 -11.61 6.71 -1.23
N VAL A 105 -10.99 7.38 -2.21
CA VAL A 105 -11.24 7.14 -3.64
C VAL A 105 -10.42 5.92 -4.06
N PHE A 106 -11.03 4.96 -4.75
CA PHE A 106 -10.34 3.74 -5.19
C PHE A 106 -10.81 3.27 -6.56
N ALA A 107 -10.00 2.44 -7.20
CA ALA A 107 -10.30 1.78 -8.46
C ALA A 107 -10.90 2.72 -9.55
N PRO A 108 -10.29 3.89 -9.82
CA PRO A 108 -10.78 4.80 -10.84
C PRO A 108 -10.60 4.21 -12.24
N THR A 109 -11.59 4.47 -13.09
CA THR A 109 -11.60 4.08 -14.51
C THR A 109 -11.76 5.31 -15.40
N ALA A 110 -11.82 5.13 -16.70
CA ALA A 110 -12.16 6.22 -17.62
C ALA A 110 -13.62 6.72 -17.44
N ARG A 111 -14.47 5.97 -16.72
CA ARG A 111 -15.89 6.28 -16.61
C ARG A 111 -16.44 6.31 -15.20
N GLY A 112 -15.59 6.19 -14.19
CA GLY A 112 -16.06 6.16 -12.83
C GLY A 112 -14.96 5.91 -11.81
N PHE A 113 -15.35 5.80 -10.56
CA PHE A 113 -14.48 5.47 -9.42
C PHE A 113 -15.29 4.87 -8.27
N GLY A 114 -14.63 4.16 -7.40
CA GLY A 114 -15.15 3.75 -6.10
C GLY A 114 -14.93 4.83 -5.05
N LEU A 115 -15.86 4.96 -4.11
CA LEU A 115 -15.73 5.82 -2.93
C LEU A 115 -16.08 5.03 -1.67
N SER A 116 -15.20 5.02 -0.69
CA SER A 116 -15.39 4.34 0.59
C SER A 116 -15.29 5.34 1.74
N VAL A 117 -16.33 5.40 2.56
CA VAL A 117 -16.43 6.26 3.75
C VAL A 117 -16.46 5.36 4.98
N VAL A 118 -15.65 5.67 5.98
CA VAL A 118 -15.69 4.99 7.29
C VAL A 118 -16.16 5.98 8.34
N LEU A 119 -17.13 5.54 9.13
CA LEU A 119 -17.66 6.31 10.24
C LEU A 119 -17.06 5.81 11.57
N ARG A 120 -16.71 6.75 12.43
CA ARG A 120 -16.44 6.50 13.85
C ARG A 120 -17.75 6.38 14.63
N SER A 121 -18.76 7.17 14.23
CA SER A 121 -20.10 7.12 14.77
C SER A 121 -21.16 7.49 13.71
N GLY A 122 -22.37 6.96 13.87
CA GLY A 122 -23.49 7.15 12.96
C GLY A 122 -23.81 5.91 12.13
N ASP A 123 -24.91 5.94 11.41
CA ASP A 123 -25.35 4.86 10.51
C ASP A 123 -24.87 5.15 9.08
N PRO A 124 -23.95 4.33 8.52
CA PRO A 124 -23.44 4.56 7.17
C PRO A 124 -24.52 4.41 6.08
N SER A 125 -25.58 3.64 6.33
CA SER A 125 -26.63 3.37 5.33
C SER A 125 -27.49 4.57 4.97
N VAL A 126 -27.49 5.60 5.81
CA VAL A 126 -28.28 6.83 5.58
C VAL A 126 -27.46 7.96 4.96
N LEU A 127 -26.19 7.74 4.71
CA LEU A 127 -25.35 8.73 4.03
C LEU A 127 -25.79 8.94 2.59
N ALA A 128 -25.62 10.15 2.10
CA ALA A 128 -25.90 10.53 0.72
C ALA A 128 -24.64 11.04 0.03
N LEU A 129 -24.52 10.69 -1.25
CA LEU A 129 -23.44 11.13 -2.13
C LEU A 129 -24.00 11.91 -3.30
N ARG A 130 -23.37 13.04 -3.61
CA ARG A 130 -23.59 13.76 -4.87
C ARG A 130 -22.26 14.07 -5.53
N VAL A 131 -22.28 14.08 -6.87
CA VAL A 131 -21.09 14.26 -7.69
C VAL A 131 -21.38 15.28 -8.78
N ARG A 132 -20.42 16.10 -9.14
CA ARG A 132 -20.45 16.98 -10.32
C ARG A 132 -19.08 17.02 -11.00
N ASP A 133 -19.08 17.27 -12.29
CA ASP A 133 -17.86 17.68 -12.99
C ASP A 133 -17.36 19.00 -12.38
N GLU A 134 -16.05 19.12 -12.14
CA GLU A 134 -15.47 20.31 -11.51
C GLU A 134 -15.77 21.60 -12.29
N GLU A 135 -15.82 21.50 -13.62
CA GLU A 135 -16.10 22.63 -14.52
C GLU A 135 -17.59 22.97 -14.64
N LEU A 136 -18.49 22.10 -14.14
CA LEU A 136 -19.92 22.27 -14.23
C LEU A 136 -20.55 22.60 -12.86
N SER A 137 -21.72 23.23 -12.89
CA SER A 137 -22.43 23.59 -11.65
C SER A 137 -23.50 22.55 -11.23
N ALA A 138 -23.87 21.65 -12.14
CA ALA A 138 -24.96 20.71 -11.90
C ALA A 138 -24.48 19.49 -11.09
N TRP A 139 -25.16 19.20 -9.99
CA TRP A 139 -24.93 18.04 -9.16
C TRP A 139 -25.82 16.87 -9.58
N SER A 140 -25.24 15.68 -9.57
CA SER A 140 -25.95 14.41 -9.71
C SER A 140 -25.92 13.69 -8.36
N ALA A 141 -27.09 13.37 -7.83
CA ALA A 141 -27.22 12.56 -6.61
C ALA A 141 -27.11 11.07 -6.98
N LEU A 142 -26.40 10.30 -6.16
CA LEU A 142 -26.31 8.86 -6.30
C LEU A 142 -27.36 8.17 -5.41
N GLY A 143 -27.62 6.90 -5.71
CA GLY A 143 -28.43 6.03 -4.87
C GLY A 143 -27.79 5.79 -3.49
N PRO A 144 -28.49 5.04 -2.61
CA PRO A 144 -27.96 4.71 -1.29
C PRO A 144 -26.65 3.93 -1.40
N PRO A 145 -25.78 4.02 -0.37
CA PRO A 145 -24.52 3.27 -0.35
C PRO A 145 -24.75 1.76 -0.18
N LEU A 146 -23.76 1.00 -0.60
CA LEU A 146 -23.54 -0.33 -0.05
C LEU A 146 -22.92 -0.18 1.34
N SER A 147 -23.31 -1.03 2.27
CA SER A 147 -22.73 -1.07 3.62
C SER A 147 -22.09 -2.44 3.87
N PRO A 148 -20.85 -2.67 3.38
CA PRO A 148 -20.18 -3.96 3.50
C PRO A 148 -19.78 -4.29 4.95
N ALA A 149 -19.72 -3.28 5.82
CA ALA A 149 -19.54 -3.41 7.25
C ALA A 149 -20.39 -2.36 8.00
N VAL A 150 -20.51 -2.51 9.31
CA VAL A 150 -21.37 -1.67 10.16
C VAL A 150 -20.95 -0.19 10.22
N ASP A 151 -19.73 0.09 9.85
CA ASP A 151 -19.09 1.41 9.88
C ASP A 151 -18.70 1.93 8.49
N ILE A 152 -19.04 1.21 7.40
CA ILE A 152 -18.63 1.55 6.03
C ILE A 152 -19.83 1.86 5.14
N ALA A 153 -19.75 2.98 4.41
CA ALA A 153 -20.56 3.28 3.25
C ALA A 153 -19.69 3.27 1.99
N GLN A 154 -20.13 2.58 0.95
CA GLN A 154 -19.42 2.53 -0.34
C GLN A 154 -20.35 2.84 -1.50
N TRP A 155 -19.81 3.53 -2.51
CA TRP A 155 -20.47 3.80 -3.77
C TRP A 155 -19.57 3.42 -4.93
N THR A 156 -20.18 3.00 -6.02
CA THR A 156 -19.59 2.99 -7.34
C THR A 156 -20.21 4.14 -8.14
N VAL A 157 -19.36 5.05 -8.55
CA VAL A 157 -19.75 6.21 -9.37
C VAL A 157 -19.43 5.88 -10.82
N ASP A 158 -20.44 5.81 -11.68
CA ASP A 158 -20.31 5.44 -13.08
C ASP A 158 -20.91 6.48 -14.02
N GLY A 159 -20.68 6.30 -15.32
CA GLY A 159 -21.27 7.13 -16.37
C GLY A 159 -20.57 8.48 -16.56
N LEU A 160 -19.38 8.63 -15.99
CA LEU A 160 -18.57 9.84 -16.08
C LEU A 160 -17.86 9.95 -17.45
N ALA A 161 -17.36 11.15 -17.76
CA ALA A 161 -16.51 11.39 -18.92
C ALA A 161 -15.04 11.12 -18.58
N PRO A 162 -14.23 10.60 -19.51
CA PRO A 162 -12.81 10.35 -19.30
C PRO A 162 -12.00 11.64 -19.20
N GLY A 163 -10.91 11.60 -18.43
CA GLY A 163 -9.97 12.70 -18.29
C GLY A 163 -10.54 13.94 -17.62
N ARG A 164 -11.49 13.74 -16.71
CA ARG A 164 -12.15 14.81 -15.96
C ARG A 164 -11.90 14.65 -14.47
N ARG A 165 -11.89 15.78 -13.77
CA ARG A 165 -11.94 15.81 -12.32
C ARG A 165 -13.36 16.08 -11.86
N TYR A 166 -13.80 15.29 -10.91
CA TYR A 166 -15.14 15.37 -10.34
C TYR A 166 -15.05 15.76 -8.86
N VAL A 167 -15.86 16.71 -8.45
CA VAL A 167 -16.07 17.05 -7.04
C VAL A 167 -17.21 16.19 -6.51
N TYR A 168 -17.04 15.65 -5.33
CA TYR A 168 -18.08 14.91 -4.63
C TYR A 168 -18.34 15.48 -3.23
N GLU A 169 -19.54 15.28 -2.74
CA GLU A 169 -19.93 15.66 -1.37
C GLU A 169 -20.63 14.49 -0.70
N VAL A 170 -20.16 14.16 0.50
CA VAL A 170 -20.80 13.20 1.41
C VAL A 170 -21.56 13.98 2.46
N SER A 171 -22.84 13.62 2.65
CA SER A 171 -23.72 14.27 3.63
C SER A 171 -24.51 13.24 4.42
N ALA A 172 -24.95 13.64 5.62
CA ALA A 172 -25.86 12.89 6.47
C ALA A 172 -27.20 13.63 6.58
N PRO A 173 -28.28 12.93 7.02
CA PRO A 173 -29.53 13.60 7.35
C PRO A 173 -29.31 14.67 8.41
N GLY A 174 -29.82 15.88 8.19
CA GLY A 174 -29.77 16.93 9.20
C GLY A 174 -30.63 16.55 10.42
N ALA A 175 -30.19 16.96 11.61
CA ALA A 175 -31.03 16.83 12.79
C ALA A 175 -32.34 17.60 12.59
N ALA A 176 -33.46 16.97 12.90
CA ALA A 176 -34.71 17.71 13.00
C ALA A 176 -34.53 18.80 14.06
N VAL A 177 -34.65 20.05 13.66
CA VAL A 177 -34.67 21.15 14.62
C VAL A 177 -36.01 21.03 15.32
N ASP A 178 -36.03 20.44 16.51
CA ASP A 178 -37.16 20.52 17.41
C ASP A 178 -37.39 22.00 17.70
N GLY A 179 -38.31 22.58 16.95
CA GLY A 179 -38.86 23.91 17.24
C GLY A 179 -39.62 23.87 18.53
N GLY A 180 -38.88 23.75 19.65
CA GLY A 180 -39.44 23.83 20.99
C GLY A 180 -39.93 25.21 21.32
N SER A 181 -41.13 25.55 20.77
CA SER A 181 -42.03 26.46 21.43
C SER A 181 -43.37 25.77 21.55
N ALA A 182 -43.82 25.59 22.76
CA ALA A 182 -45.10 25.01 23.10
C ALA A 182 -46.23 25.71 22.37
N GLY A 183 -46.81 25.07 21.37
CA GLY A 183 -48.05 25.51 20.78
C GLY A 183 -48.14 25.31 19.27
N LEU A 184 -48.72 24.19 18.87
CA LEU A 184 -49.12 23.77 17.54
C LEU A 184 -48.02 23.27 16.60
N PRO A 185 -48.17 22.06 16.01
CA PRO A 185 -47.23 21.56 15.02
C PRO A 185 -47.35 22.35 13.72
N GLY A 186 -46.45 23.31 13.55
CA GLY A 186 -46.20 23.89 12.23
C GLY A 186 -45.49 22.88 11.34
N PRO A 187 -45.56 23.02 9.99
CA PRO A 187 -44.82 22.16 9.09
C PRO A 187 -43.32 22.23 9.45
N VAL A 188 -42.77 21.10 9.88
CA VAL A 188 -41.34 20.98 10.14
C VAL A 188 -40.64 21.25 8.82
N ALA A 189 -39.85 22.31 8.76
CA ALA A 189 -39.03 22.58 7.59
C ALA A 189 -38.10 21.38 7.38
N PRO A 190 -37.91 20.87 6.15
CA PRO A 190 -37.02 19.78 5.90
C PRO A 190 -35.61 20.20 6.42
N SER A 191 -35.06 19.39 7.31
CA SER A 191 -33.71 19.61 7.83
C SER A 191 -32.74 19.64 6.65
N GLN A 192 -31.90 20.66 6.58
CA GLN A 192 -30.85 20.72 5.54
C GLN A 192 -29.89 19.55 5.77
N PRO A 193 -29.46 18.86 4.69
CA PRO A 193 -28.45 17.83 4.81
C PRO A 193 -27.20 18.40 5.47
N LEU A 194 -26.62 17.60 6.37
CA LEU A 194 -25.38 17.91 7.03
C LEU A 194 -24.22 17.51 6.14
N LEU A 195 -23.48 18.46 5.61
CA LEU A 195 -22.26 18.19 4.85
C LEU A 195 -21.18 17.65 5.79
N LEU A 196 -20.68 16.46 5.50
CA LEU A 196 -19.61 15.80 6.25
C LEU A 196 -18.24 15.98 5.58
N TYR A 197 -18.20 15.90 4.22
CA TYR A 197 -16.95 16.01 3.49
C TYR A 197 -17.17 16.47 2.04
N THR A 198 -16.19 17.21 1.52
CA THR A 198 -16.06 17.54 0.10
C THR A 198 -14.72 17.08 -0.41
N GLY A 199 -14.71 16.24 -1.44
CA GLY A 199 -13.50 15.73 -2.07
C GLY A 199 -13.53 15.77 -3.58
N SER A 200 -12.55 15.19 -4.21
CA SER A 200 -12.48 15.10 -5.66
C SER A 200 -11.88 13.77 -6.13
N ALA A 201 -12.16 13.40 -7.37
CA ALA A 201 -11.59 12.23 -8.01
C ALA A 201 -11.35 12.49 -9.49
N ALA A 202 -10.25 11.97 -10.02
CA ALA A 202 -9.99 12.00 -11.45
C ALA A 202 -10.45 10.69 -12.11
N THR A 203 -10.95 10.80 -13.35
CA THR A 203 -11.16 9.65 -14.24
C THR A 203 -9.96 9.48 -15.16
N ALA A 204 -9.66 8.23 -15.53
CA ALA A 204 -8.53 7.95 -16.41
C ALA A 204 -8.66 8.73 -17.74
N PRO A 205 -7.63 9.47 -18.13
CA PRO A 205 -7.67 10.29 -19.35
C PRO A 205 -7.50 9.42 -20.60
N VAL A 206 -7.81 10.03 -21.74
CA VAL A 206 -7.48 9.43 -23.03
C VAL A 206 -5.96 9.53 -23.30
N PRO A 207 -5.41 8.65 -24.15
CA PRO A 207 -4.02 8.75 -24.58
C PRO A 207 -3.64 10.14 -25.08
N GLY A 208 -2.43 10.59 -24.77
CA GLY A 208 -1.94 11.93 -25.12
C GLY A 208 -2.26 13.03 -24.09
N THR A 209 -2.95 12.72 -23.02
CA THR A 209 -3.24 13.68 -21.93
C THR A 209 -2.20 13.56 -20.83
N PRO A 210 -1.56 14.65 -20.41
CA PRO A 210 -0.65 14.63 -19.25
C PRO A 210 -1.40 14.29 -17.95
N PHE A 211 -0.70 13.63 -17.04
CA PHE A 211 -1.18 13.29 -15.69
C PHE A 211 -0.02 13.16 -14.71
N SER A 212 -0.33 13.06 -13.43
CA SER A 212 0.68 12.83 -12.39
C SER A 212 0.20 11.84 -11.34
N PHE A 213 1.16 11.17 -10.69
CA PHE A 213 0.90 10.30 -9.57
C PHE A 213 2.02 10.38 -8.53
N ALA A 214 1.75 9.91 -7.34
CA ALA A 214 2.73 9.82 -6.26
C ALA A 214 2.90 8.37 -5.80
N LEU A 215 4.08 8.08 -5.25
CA LEU A 215 4.42 6.79 -4.65
C LEU A 215 4.79 7.02 -3.19
N ILE A 216 4.13 6.31 -2.31
CA ILE A 216 4.50 6.20 -0.89
C ILE A 216 4.74 4.72 -0.57
N THR A 217 5.49 4.42 0.48
CA THR A 217 5.78 3.05 0.86
C THR A 217 6.23 2.94 2.32
N ASP A 218 6.24 1.72 2.86
CA ASP A 218 6.83 1.40 4.15
C ASP A 218 6.31 2.32 5.27
N THR A 219 5.00 2.47 5.33
CA THR A 219 4.35 3.34 6.32
C THR A 219 4.33 2.73 7.70
N HIS A 220 4.30 1.41 7.83
CA HIS A 220 4.38 0.63 9.07
C HIS A 220 3.47 1.15 10.18
N ILE A 221 2.19 1.33 9.86
CA ILE A 221 1.25 1.90 10.82
C ILE A 221 0.85 0.85 11.85
N GLU A 222 1.00 1.22 13.12
CA GLU A 222 0.63 0.36 14.24
C GLU A 222 -0.88 0.09 14.28
N PRO A 223 -1.27 -1.19 14.44
CA PRO A 223 -2.64 -1.58 14.70
C PRO A 223 -3.07 -1.21 16.12
N ARG A 224 -3.52 0.00 16.33
CA ARG A 224 -4.06 0.46 17.62
C ARG A 224 -5.40 1.17 17.42
N ASP A 225 -6.17 1.31 18.50
CA ASP A 225 -7.37 2.12 18.45
C ASP A 225 -7.01 3.53 17.96
N PRO A 226 -7.70 4.05 16.93
CA PRO A 226 -7.47 5.40 16.48
C PRO A 226 -7.73 6.37 17.64
N VAL A 227 -6.67 6.92 18.18
CA VAL A 227 -6.77 7.84 19.33
C VAL A 227 -7.46 9.12 18.86
N PRO A 228 -8.39 9.69 19.62
CA PRO A 228 -8.97 10.99 19.31
C PRO A 228 -7.87 12.04 19.19
N PRO A 229 -8.00 13.01 18.29
CA PRO A 229 -7.06 14.11 18.17
C PRO A 229 -6.79 14.76 19.54
N GLY A 230 -5.55 14.87 19.93
CA GLY A 230 -5.13 15.47 21.21
C GLY A 230 -4.77 14.51 22.33
N ASN A 231 -4.97 13.21 22.19
CA ASN A 231 -4.56 12.19 23.16
C ASN A 231 -3.41 11.34 22.59
N THR A 232 -2.33 11.98 22.24
CA THR A 232 -1.12 11.29 21.79
C THR A 232 -0.33 10.78 23.00
N VAL A 233 -0.62 9.56 23.45
CA VAL A 233 0.43 8.75 24.09
C VAL A 233 1.23 8.19 22.90
N ILE A 234 2.09 9.01 22.35
CA ILE A 234 3.03 8.58 21.33
C ILE A 234 4.17 7.94 22.10
N ASP A 235 4.26 6.61 22.05
CA ASP A 235 5.54 5.96 22.21
C ASP A 235 6.45 6.54 21.12
N ASP A 236 7.64 6.99 21.47
CA ASP A 236 8.54 7.73 20.57
C ASP A 236 8.77 7.02 19.22
N PHE A 237 8.69 5.70 19.20
CA PHE A 237 8.91 4.89 18.01
C PHE A 237 7.75 4.99 17.00
N TYR A 238 6.52 4.65 17.42
CA TYR A 238 5.33 4.69 16.52
C TYR A 238 4.87 6.11 16.22
N GLY A 239 5.09 7.02 17.15
CA GLY A 239 4.84 8.42 16.92
C GLY A 239 5.68 9.00 15.79
N THR A 240 6.90 8.52 15.61
CA THR A 240 7.75 8.89 14.49
C THR A 240 7.16 8.43 13.17
N MET A 241 6.65 7.18 13.07
CA MET A 241 6.01 6.67 11.84
C MET A 241 4.77 7.49 11.46
N GLU A 242 3.88 7.74 12.41
CA GLU A 242 2.68 8.53 12.17
C GLU A 242 3.01 9.97 11.76
N THR A 243 3.98 10.59 12.43
CA THR A 243 4.42 11.96 12.13
C THR A 243 5.05 12.04 10.74
N THR A 244 5.89 11.05 10.38
CA THR A 244 6.50 10.96 9.05
C THR A 244 5.42 10.82 7.98
N LEU A 245 4.45 9.90 8.17
CA LEU A 245 3.36 9.71 7.21
C LEU A 245 2.51 10.96 7.06
N LEU A 246 2.19 11.67 8.14
CA LEU A 246 1.44 12.92 8.08
C LEU A 246 2.19 14.00 7.30
N ALA A 247 3.50 14.12 7.49
CA ALA A 247 4.32 15.06 6.73
C ALA A 247 4.36 14.71 5.24
N VAL A 248 4.64 13.44 4.90
CA VAL A 248 4.66 12.97 3.52
C VAL A 248 3.30 13.15 2.84
N THR A 249 2.20 12.80 3.51
CA THR A 249 0.86 12.94 2.93
C THR A 249 0.46 14.39 2.72
N ALA A 250 0.92 15.31 3.57
CA ALA A 250 0.73 16.75 3.37
C ALA A 250 1.41 17.25 2.09
N GLU A 251 2.67 16.83 1.85
CA GLU A 251 3.41 17.16 0.62
C GLU A 251 2.75 16.53 -0.62
N VAL A 252 2.33 15.27 -0.54
CA VAL A 252 1.62 14.59 -1.63
C VAL A 252 0.30 15.31 -1.94
N ALA A 253 -0.46 15.69 -0.92
CA ALA A 253 -1.72 16.44 -1.10
C ALA A 253 -1.48 17.81 -1.76
N ALA A 254 -0.40 18.50 -1.38
CA ALA A 254 -0.01 19.78 -2.00
C ALA A 254 0.37 19.63 -3.48
N ALA A 255 0.98 18.50 -3.87
CA ALA A 255 1.31 18.17 -5.24
C ALA A 255 0.09 17.82 -6.11
N LYS A 256 -1.06 17.49 -5.51
CA LYS A 256 -2.34 17.19 -6.18
C LYS A 256 -2.24 16.12 -7.28
N PRO A 257 -1.69 14.94 -7.00
CA PRO A 257 -1.62 13.88 -7.99
C PRO A 257 -3.02 13.39 -8.38
N ASP A 258 -3.14 12.73 -9.53
CA ASP A 258 -4.39 12.09 -9.94
C ASP A 258 -4.68 10.84 -9.12
N PHE A 259 -3.61 10.13 -8.71
CA PHE A 259 -3.68 8.98 -7.82
C PHE A 259 -2.38 8.77 -7.04
N VAL A 260 -2.46 7.91 -6.03
CA VAL A 260 -1.33 7.51 -5.18
C VAL A 260 -1.23 6.00 -5.17
N ILE A 261 -0.02 5.46 -5.37
CA ILE A 261 0.28 4.05 -5.18
C ILE A 261 1.07 3.91 -3.87
N ASN A 262 0.58 3.08 -2.94
CA ASN A 262 1.36 2.66 -1.78
C ASN A 262 2.02 1.32 -2.10
N LEU A 263 3.35 1.27 -2.10
CA LEU A 263 4.14 0.10 -2.49
C LEU A 263 4.21 -0.99 -1.41
N GLY A 264 3.35 -0.94 -0.38
CA GLY A 264 3.24 -1.98 0.64
C GLY A 264 3.86 -1.62 1.97
N ASP A 265 3.81 -2.58 2.89
CA ASP A 265 4.09 -2.38 4.32
C ASP A 265 3.28 -1.20 4.87
N MET A 266 1.97 -1.22 4.54
CA MET A 266 0.99 -0.27 5.06
C MET A 266 0.86 -0.39 6.57
N LEU A 267 0.88 -1.62 7.06
CA LEU A 267 0.72 -1.97 8.47
C LEU A 267 2.03 -2.49 9.06
N ASP A 268 2.08 -2.46 10.36
CA ASP A 268 3.11 -3.13 11.15
C ASP A 268 2.53 -4.37 11.85
N TYR A 269 2.11 -5.34 11.05
CA TYR A 269 1.37 -6.51 11.52
C TYR A 269 2.21 -7.48 12.37
N HIS A 270 3.55 -7.43 12.28
CA HIS A 270 4.44 -8.42 12.91
C HIS A 270 5.24 -7.91 14.12
N LEU A 271 5.03 -6.68 14.59
CA LEU A 271 5.92 -6.04 15.56
C LEU A 271 5.97 -6.68 16.96
N PHE A 272 4.99 -7.47 17.34
CA PHE A 272 4.94 -8.01 18.69
C PHE A 272 5.65 -9.36 18.86
N GLY A 273 6.82 -9.46 18.25
CA GLY A 273 7.79 -10.51 18.54
C GLY A 273 7.31 -11.90 18.10
N PHE A 274 8.22 -12.68 17.63
CA PHE A 274 8.07 -14.07 17.19
C PHE A 274 7.42 -15.01 18.23
N ASN A 275 7.03 -14.52 19.40
CA ASN A 275 6.41 -15.27 20.49
C ASN A 275 5.02 -14.72 20.91
N ALA A 276 4.51 -13.69 20.27
CA ALA A 276 3.14 -13.24 20.50
C ALA A 276 2.16 -14.14 19.75
N PRO A 277 0.94 -14.36 20.28
CA PRO A 277 -0.07 -15.05 19.50
C PRO A 277 -0.35 -14.26 18.24
N PRO A 278 -0.60 -14.94 17.10
CA PRO A 278 -0.87 -14.27 15.84
C PRO A 278 -2.04 -13.30 16.02
N PRO A 279 -1.95 -12.09 15.45
CA PRO A 279 -2.99 -11.09 15.55
C PRO A 279 -4.33 -11.63 15.01
N ASP A 280 -5.42 -11.26 15.64
CA ASP A 280 -6.77 -11.60 15.16
C ASP A 280 -7.26 -10.59 14.10
N ALA A 281 -8.48 -10.78 13.60
CA ALA A 281 -9.07 -9.87 12.60
C ALA A 281 -9.26 -8.44 13.14
N SER A 282 -9.39 -8.25 14.46
CA SER A 282 -9.51 -6.93 15.06
C SER A 282 -8.21 -6.14 14.94
N TRP A 283 -7.08 -6.80 15.04
CA TRP A 283 -5.77 -6.20 14.87
C TRP A 283 -5.57 -5.63 13.46
N ALA A 284 -5.79 -6.45 12.42
CA ALA A 284 -5.71 -5.98 11.04
C ALA A 284 -6.70 -4.83 10.77
N ARG A 285 -7.93 -4.94 11.33
CA ARG A 285 -8.93 -3.87 11.23
C ARG A 285 -8.42 -2.57 11.83
N LEU A 286 -7.88 -2.59 13.03
CA LEU A 286 -7.36 -1.40 13.70
C LEU A 286 -6.20 -0.77 12.91
N GLY A 287 -5.31 -1.57 12.37
CA GLY A 287 -4.23 -1.12 11.50
C GLY A 287 -4.75 -0.36 10.29
N TYR A 288 -5.67 -0.95 9.53
CA TYR A 288 -6.24 -0.28 8.34
C TYR A 288 -7.09 0.95 8.69
N LEU A 289 -7.79 0.97 9.82
CA LEU A 289 -8.50 2.16 10.28
C LEU A 289 -7.53 3.30 10.60
N ASN A 290 -6.43 2.99 11.31
CA ASN A 290 -5.42 3.97 11.64
C ASN A 290 -4.68 4.47 10.39
N TYR A 291 -4.31 3.56 9.49
CA TYR A 291 -3.74 3.89 8.19
C TYR A 291 -4.63 4.86 7.39
N ARG A 292 -5.93 4.56 7.24
CA ARG A 292 -6.88 5.45 6.55
C ARG A 292 -6.96 6.85 7.18
N ARG A 293 -6.98 6.92 8.50
CA ARG A 293 -6.99 8.20 9.22
C ARG A 293 -5.77 9.04 8.89
N LEU A 294 -4.59 8.40 8.82
CA LEU A 294 -3.31 9.07 8.60
C LEU A 294 -3.06 9.46 7.14
N LEU A 295 -3.68 8.78 6.19
CA LEU A 295 -3.62 9.20 4.79
C LEU A 295 -4.30 10.56 4.55
N GLY A 296 -5.17 10.98 5.46
CA GLY A 296 -5.79 12.30 5.47
C GLY A 296 -6.49 12.65 4.16
N ASP A 297 -6.46 13.91 3.80
CA ASP A 297 -7.12 14.42 2.58
C ASP A 297 -6.50 13.91 1.28
N THR A 298 -5.29 13.37 1.31
CA THR A 298 -4.64 12.81 0.13
C THR A 298 -5.57 11.84 -0.61
N VAL A 299 -6.14 10.86 0.11
CA VAL A 299 -7.00 9.81 -0.49
C VAL A 299 -8.44 10.27 -0.72
N GLY A 300 -8.82 11.42 -0.19
CA GLY A 300 -10.09 12.10 -0.52
C GLY A 300 -10.03 12.88 -1.84
N HIS A 301 -8.85 13.07 -2.40
CA HIS A 301 -8.62 13.85 -3.62
C HIS A 301 -7.83 13.11 -4.70
N ALA A 302 -7.11 12.05 -4.33
CA ALA A 302 -6.34 11.20 -5.23
C ALA A 302 -6.72 9.73 -4.98
N ALA A 303 -6.96 8.96 -6.03
CA ALA A 303 -7.31 7.56 -5.87
C ALA A 303 -6.15 6.75 -5.31
N HIS A 304 -6.45 5.84 -4.39
CA HIS A 304 -5.47 4.99 -3.72
C HIS A 304 -5.36 3.62 -4.39
N PHE A 305 -4.13 3.19 -4.65
CA PHE A 305 -3.78 1.87 -5.18
C PHE A 305 -2.83 1.15 -4.22
N PRO A 306 -3.28 0.09 -3.54
CA PRO A 306 -2.43 -0.67 -2.62
C PRO A 306 -1.57 -1.72 -3.34
N VAL A 307 -0.31 -1.85 -2.94
CA VAL A 307 0.56 -3.00 -3.17
C VAL A 307 0.73 -3.75 -1.85
N ILE A 308 0.96 -5.04 -1.88
CA ILE A 308 1.11 -5.86 -0.67
C ILE A 308 2.57 -6.00 -0.29
N GLY A 309 2.89 -5.61 0.95
CA GLY A 309 4.19 -5.81 1.58
C GLY A 309 4.23 -7.01 2.53
N ASN A 310 5.41 -7.31 3.05
CA ASN A 310 5.59 -8.47 3.94
C ASN A 310 5.03 -8.24 5.35
N TRP A 311 4.76 -7.00 5.74
CA TRP A 311 4.15 -6.64 7.03
C TRP A 311 2.63 -6.45 6.97
N ASP A 312 2.00 -6.58 5.81
CA ASP A 312 0.55 -6.41 5.64
C ASP A 312 -0.28 -7.64 6.07
N GLY A 313 0.36 -8.69 6.58
CA GLY A 313 -0.32 -9.88 7.09
C GLY A 313 -0.83 -10.84 6.02
N GLU A 314 -0.53 -10.60 4.74
CA GLU A 314 -0.93 -11.43 3.60
C GLU A 314 0.24 -12.25 3.02
N SER A 315 1.35 -12.33 3.74
CA SER A 315 2.52 -13.11 3.34
C SER A 315 2.25 -14.61 3.39
N GLY A 316 2.78 -15.37 2.43
CA GLY A 316 2.78 -16.83 2.44
C GLY A 316 3.46 -17.46 3.67
N CYS A 317 4.17 -16.66 4.45
CA CYS A 317 4.68 -17.00 5.77
C CYS A 317 3.60 -17.17 6.83
N ASN A 318 2.47 -16.53 6.65
CA ASN A 318 1.35 -16.60 7.58
C ASN A 318 0.53 -17.87 7.32
N THR A 319 -0.24 -18.28 8.31
CA THR A 319 -1.22 -19.34 8.10
C THR A 319 -2.32 -18.87 7.14
N PRO A 320 -2.99 -19.80 6.42
CA PRO A 320 -4.10 -19.42 5.55
C PRO A 320 -5.20 -18.61 6.25
N ASP A 321 -5.44 -18.87 7.54
CA ASP A 321 -6.43 -18.13 8.34
C ASP A 321 -5.97 -16.70 8.66
N GLU A 322 -4.68 -16.48 8.88
CA GLU A 322 -4.11 -15.14 9.08
C GLU A 322 -4.17 -14.32 7.80
N ILE A 323 -3.75 -14.92 6.67
CA ILE A 323 -3.85 -14.29 5.36
C ILE A 323 -5.30 -13.88 5.07
N ALA A 324 -6.26 -14.80 5.26
CA ALA A 324 -7.67 -14.53 5.01
C ALA A 324 -8.21 -13.41 5.92
N ARG A 325 -7.78 -13.37 7.19
CA ARG A 325 -8.18 -12.31 8.13
C ARG A 325 -7.65 -10.94 7.70
N SER A 326 -6.36 -10.82 7.41
CA SER A 326 -5.78 -9.55 6.98
C SER A 326 -6.38 -9.09 5.66
N MET A 327 -6.42 -9.95 4.65
CA MET A 327 -7.00 -9.68 3.35
C MET A 327 -8.46 -9.21 3.45
N SER A 328 -9.28 -9.84 4.31
CA SER A 328 -10.67 -9.42 4.49
C SER A 328 -10.79 -8.00 5.01
N GLN A 329 -9.87 -7.56 5.89
CA GLN A 329 -9.86 -6.21 6.42
C GLN A 329 -9.31 -5.20 5.40
N ARG A 330 -8.29 -5.57 4.63
CA ARG A 330 -7.81 -4.74 3.53
C ARG A 330 -8.91 -4.45 2.52
N LEU A 331 -9.63 -5.48 2.06
CA LEU A 331 -10.72 -5.33 1.10
C LEU A 331 -11.85 -4.41 1.60
N LEU A 332 -12.06 -4.33 2.92
CA LEU A 332 -13.04 -3.45 3.53
C LEU A 332 -12.52 -2.02 3.70
N TYR A 333 -11.31 -1.84 4.24
CA TYR A 333 -10.83 -0.55 4.73
C TYR A 333 -9.79 0.13 3.83
N ALA A 334 -9.08 -0.63 3.01
CA ALA A 334 -8.16 -0.13 1.98
C ALA A 334 -8.44 -0.83 0.62
N PRO A 335 -9.68 -0.71 0.10
CA PRO A 335 -10.06 -1.41 -1.12
C PRO A 335 -9.20 -0.98 -2.30
N GLY A 336 -8.78 -1.98 -3.07
CA GLY A 336 -8.15 -1.84 -4.38
C GLY A 336 -9.10 -2.23 -5.51
N PRO A 337 -8.60 -2.34 -6.75
CA PRO A 337 -9.39 -2.81 -7.88
C PRO A 337 -9.74 -4.30 -7.73
N GLY A 338 -10.96 -4.65 -8.13
CA GLY A 338 -11.37 -6.05 -8.28
C GLY A 338 -10.94 -6.62 -9.64
N PRO A 339 -11.10 -7.94 -9.84
CA PRO A 339 -10.60 -8.64 -11.04
C PRO A 339 -11.22 -8.16 -12.35
N ASP A 340 -12.44 -7.66 -12.30
CA ASP A 340 -13.18 -7.18 -13.48
C ASP A 340 -13.17 -5.64 -13.60
N THR A 341 -12.40 -4.94 -12.78
CA THR A 341 -12.34 -3.48 -12.80
C THR A 341 -11.65 -2.97 -14.04
N TYR A 342 -10.58 -3.63 -14.45
CA TYR A 342 -9.76 -3.25 -15.59
C TYR A 342 -9.66 -4.38 -16.61
N PRO A 343 -9.57 -4.06 -17.92
CA PRO A 343 -9.45 -5.07 -18.97
C PRO A 343 -8.15 -5.88 -18.89
N GLU A 344 -7.12 -5.33 -18.29
CA GLU A 344 -5.82 -5.98 -18.06
C GLU A 344 -5.93 -7.12 -17.01
N GLY A 345 -6.99 -7.10 -16.20
CA GLY A 345 -7.26 -8.10 -15.19
C GLY A 345 -6.32 -8.02 -13.98
N GLY A 346 -6.25 -9.13 -13.26
CA GLY A 346 -5.50 -9.29 -12.03
C GLY A 346 -6.01 -10.47 -11.23
N SER A 347 -5.64 -10.55 -9.94
CA SER A 347 -6.15 -11.56 -9.05
C SER A 347 -7.57 -11.26 -8.57
N ALA A 348 -8.27 -12.30 -8.13
CA ALA A 348 -9.60 -12.16 -7.56
C ALA A 348 -9.62 -11.31 -6.27
N ASN A 349 -8.49 -11.24 -5.58
CA ASN A 349 -8.34 -10.53 -4.30
C ASN A 349 -7.73 -9.13 -4.45
N GLY A 350 -7.42 -8.69 -5.69
CA GLY A 350 -6.79 -7.40 -5.96
C GLY A 350 -5.41 -7.25 -5.32
N ASP A 351 -4.68 -8.33 -5.16
CA ASP A 351 -3.32 -8.38 -4.61
C ASP A 351 -2.25 -8.26 -5.70
N TYR A 352 -2.57 -8.57 -6.96
CA TYR A 352 -1.88 -8.12 -8.15
C TYR A 352 -2.88 -7.72 -9.22
N TYR A 353 -2.57 -6.70 -10.00
CA TYR A 353 -3.47 -6.15 -11.02
C TYR A 353 -2.72 -5.24 -11.98
N ALA A 354 -3.38 -4.89 -13.09
CA ALA A 354 -2.86 -3.85 -13.98
C ALA A 354 -3.99 -2.93 -14.43
N PHE A 355 -3.62 -1.72 -14.82
CA PHE A 355 -4.53 -0.72 -15.37
C PHE A 355 -3.81 0.23 -16.32
N THR A 356 -4.56 0.78 -17.25
CA THR A 356 -4.08 1.81 -18.16
C THR A 356 -4.58 3.19 -17.74
N TRP A 357 -3.68 4.17 -17.69
CA TRP A 357 -3.99 5.57 -17.41
C TRP A 357 -3.33 6.48 -18.46
N GLY A 358 -4.13 7.08 -19.33
CA GLY A 358 -3.60 7.80 -20.48
C GLY A 358 -2.75 6.90 -21.40
N ASP A 359 -1.51 7.29 -21.65
CA ASP A 359 -0.53 6.53 -22.44
C ASP A 359 0.32 5.56 -21.61
N ALA A 360 0.00 5.34 -20.33
CA ALA A 360 0.80 4.51 -19.45
C ALA A 360 0.06 3.26 -18.99
N LEU A 361 0.77 2.14 -18.95
CA LEU A 361 0.37 0.88 -18.32
C LEU A 361 1.05 0.77 -16.96
N PHE A 362 0.27 0.47 -15.93
CA PHE A 362 0.68 0.25 -14.56
C PHE A 362 0.44 -1.21 -14.20
N ILE A 363 1.47 -1.91 -13.76
CA ILE A 363 1.40 -3.33 -13.38
C ILE A 363 1.86 -3.48 -11.94
N VAL A 364 0.97 -3.88 -11.07
CA VAL A 364 1.24 -4.19 -9.66
C VAL A 364 1.44 -5.68 -9.51
N LEU A 365 2.57 -6.05 -8.91
CA LEU A 365 2.98 -7.43 -8.67
C LEU A 365 2.96 -7.74 -7.17
N ASN A 366 2.71 -9.00 -6.84
CA ASN A 366 2.74 -9.50 -5.47
C ASN A 366 3.55 -10.79 -5.40
N VAL A 367 4.70 -10.72 -4.77
CA VAL A 367 5.53 -11.90 -4.49
C VAL A 367 5.18 -12.51 -3.13
N MET A 368 4.67 -11.71 -2.19
CA MET A 368 4.54 -12.10 -0.79
C MET A 368 3.53 -13.22 -0.56
N THR A 369 2.34 -13.10 -1.12
CA THR A 369 1.25 -14.09 -0.93
C THR A 369 1.58 -15.44 -1.54
N TYR A 370 2.38 -15.48 -2.60
CA TYR A 370 2.66 -16.68 -3.39
C TYR A 370 3.92 -17.41 -2.98
N THR A 371 4.72 -16.81 -2.10
CA THR A 371 5.94 -17.41 -1.55
C THR A 371 5.57 -18.47 -0.52
N PRO A 372 5.95 -19.74 -0.72
CA PRO A 372 5.46 -20.86 0.10
C PRO A 372 6.16 -21.02 1.45
N THR A 373 7.33 -20.41 1.63
CA THR A 373 8.17 -20.54 2.83
C THR A 373 8.55 -19.19 3.40
N CYS A 374 8.66 -19.15 4.72
CA CYS A 374 8.87 -17.90 5.45
C CYS A 374 10.34 -17.51 5.53
N HIS A 375 10.69 -16.41 4.88
CA HIS A 375 11.94 -15.69 5.11
C HIS A 375 11.62 -14.34 5.77
N LEU A 376 11.26 -14.42 7.05
CA LEU A 376 10.60 -13.36 7.84
C LEU A 376 11.31 -12.01 7.90
N LEU A 377 12.52 -11.86 7.41
CA LEU A 377 13.24 -10.61 7.50
C LEU A 377 13.99 -10.24 6.21
N GLY A 378 13.65 -10.84 5.08
CA GLY A 378 14.42 -10.60 3.85
C GLY A 378 15.89 -11.01 3.94
N SER A 379 16.27 -11.64 5.04
CA SER A 379 17.58 -12.30 5.17
C SER A 379 17.44 -13.67 4.53
N GLY A 380 17.79 -13.73 3.25
CA GLY A 380 17.72 -14.97 2.50
C GLY A 380 18.59 -16.05 3.10
N SER A 381 18.03 -16.86 3.95
CA SER A 381 18.52 -18.22 4.20
C SER A 381 17.74 -19.23 3.37
N GLY A 382 17.02 -18.74 2.37
CA GLY A 382 16.20 -19.55 1.51
C GLY A 382 16.89 -19.97 0.24
N VAL A 383 16.34 -20.98 -0.35
CA VAL A 383 16.69 -21.40 -1.70
C VAL A 383 16.22 -20.29 -2.65
N ALA A 384 16.97 -19.98 -3.68
CA ALA A 384 16.70 -18.91 -4.64
C ALA A 384 15.28 -18.92 -5.26
N ASP A 385 14.55 -20.02 -5.09
CA ASP A 385 13.21 -20.24 -5.63
C ASP A 385 12.08 -20.00 -4.62
N ASP A 386 12.38 -19.59 -3.38
CA ASP A 386 11.33 -19.43 -2.35
C ASP A 386 10.47 -18.20 -2.56
N TRP A 387 11.05 -17.12 -3.06
CA TRP A 387 10.34 -15.91 -3.43
C TRP A 387 9.85 -16.00 -4.87
N THR A 388 8.54 -15.99 -5.07
CA THR A 388 7.96 -16.21 -6.40
C THR A 388 6.63 -15.48 -6.58
N LEU A 389 6.42 -14.97 -7.78
CA LEU A 389 5.09 -14.55 -8.25
C LEU A 389 4.14 -15.74 -8.45
N GLY A 390 4.69 -16.93 -8.57
CA GLY A 390 3.97 -18.12 -8.98
C GLY A 390 3.66 -18.14 -10.49
N ALA A 391 3.49 -19.34 -11.03
CA ALA A 391 3.35 -19.54 -12.47
C ALA A 391 2.14 -18.79 -13.08
N THR A 392 1.05 -18.66 -12.33
CA THR A 392 -0.17 -17.97 -12.81
C THR A 392 0.06 -16.48 -13.00
N GLN A 393 0.64 -15.81 -12.00
CA GLN A 393 0.91 -14.37 -12.07
C GLN A 393 2.00 -14.07 -13.11
N LEU A 394 3.05 -14.93 -13.19
CA LEU A 394 4.11 -14.75 -14.18
C LEU A 394 3.59 -14.87 -15.61
N ALA A 395 2.71 -15.83 -15.89
CA ALA A 395 2.07 -15.98 -17.20
C ALA A 395 1.13 -14.81 -17.52
N TRP A 396 0.40 -14.30 -16.52
CA TRP A 396 -0.43 -13.11 -16.65
C TRP A 396 0.41 -11.85 -16.93
N LEU A 397 1.56 -11.69 -16.27
CA LEU A 397 2.49 -10.57 -16.52
C LEU A 397 2.97 -10.56 -17.97
N ASP A 398 3.44 -11.71 -18.47
CA ASP A 398 3.90 -11.84 -19.87
C ASP A 398 2.78 -11.49 -20.85
N GLN A 399 1.58 -12.01 -20.64
CA GLN A 399 0.42 -11.73 -21.49
C GLN A 399 0.02 -10.25 -21.44
N THR A 400 0.01 -9.64 -20.26
CA THR A 400 -0.34 -8.22 -20.07
C THR A 400 0.65 -7.31 -20.79
N LEU A 401 1.94 -7.57 -20.62
CA LEU A 401 2.99 -6.83 -21.31
C LEU A 401 2.94 -7.03 -22.83
N ALA A 402 2.70 -8.25 -23.31
CA ALA A 402 2.61 -8.56 -24.74
C ALA A 402 1.42 -7.87 -25.44
N GLN A 403 0.34 -7.62 -24.72
CA GLN A 403 -0.86 -6.94 -25.24
C GLN A 403 -0.81 -5.42 -25.09
N ALA A 404 0.16 -4.89 -24.35
CA ALA A 404 0.26 -3.46 -24.07
C ALA A 404 0.53 -2.62 -25.32
N THR A 405 -0.31 -1.62 -25.53
CA THR A 405 -0.12 -0.61 -26.56
C THR A 405 0.36 0.73 -26.00
N SER A 406 0.40 0.85 -24.70
CA SER A 406 0.84 2.05 -23.97
C SER A 406 2.29 2.38 -24.28
N LYS A 407 2.60 3.67 -24.39
CA LYS A 407 3.98 4.15 -24.58
C LYS A 407 4.81 3.90 -23.32
N TRP A 408 4.26 4.25 -22.17
CA TRP A 408 4.91 4.12 -20.88
C TRP A 408 4.47 2.82 -20.20
N ARG A 409 5.41 2.11 -19.55
CA ARG A 409 5.15 0.87 -18.81
C ARG A 409 5.92 0.91 -17.52
N PHE A 410 5.18 0.88 -16.43
CA PHE A 410 5.70 0.94 -15.06
C PHE A 410 5.31 -0.33 -14.31
N LEU A 411 6.28 -0.98 -13.67
CA LEU A 411 6.06 -2.12 -12.79
C LEU A 411 6.24 -1.68 -11.34
N PHE A 412 5.44 -2.28 -10.46
CA PHE A 412 5.41 -2.00 -9.03
C PHE A 412 5.39 -3.29 -8.25
N ILE A 413 6.24 -3.39 -7.24
CA ILE A 413 6.31 -4.51 -6.30
C ILE A 413 6.79 -3.95 -4.95
N HIS A 414 6.44 -4.63 -3.86
CA HIS A 414 7.00 -4.22 -2.57
C HIS A 414 8.44 -4.70 -2.40
N HIS A 415 8.69 -5.98 -2.67
CA HIS A 415 9.95 -6.61 -2.29
C HIS A 415 11.08 -6.21 -3.22
N THR A 416 12.27 -6.12 -2.63
CA THR A 416 13.47 -5.66 -3.34
C THR A 416 13.79 -6.53 -4.54
N VAL A 417 14.19 -5.90 -5.62
CA VAL A 417 14.60 -6.54 -6.87
C VAL A 417 16.13 -6.64 -6.90
N GLY A 418 16.63 -7.84 -7.19
CA GLY A 418 18.06 -8.09 -7.32
C GLY A 418 18.77 -8.16 -5.98
N GLY A 419 18.99 -9.29 -5.42
CA GLY A 419 19.62 -9.51 -4.13
C GLY A 419 20.94 -8.76 -3.91
N ALA A 420 21.35 -8.59 -2.67
CA ALA A 420 22.60 -7.93 -2.32
C ALA A 420 23.81 -8.64 -2.94
N ALA A 421 24.68 -7.88 -3.57
CA ALA A 421 25.95 -8.39 -4.02
C ALA A 421 26.72 -8.95 -2.80
N GLY A 422 26.84 -10.26 -2.72
CA GLY A 422 27.53 -10.95 -1.63
C GLY A 422 26.63 -11.69 -0.64
N ASN A 423 25.34 -11.62 -0.73
CA ASN A 423 24.44 -12.56 -0.09
C ASN A 423 24.44 -13.85 -0.91
N ALA A 424 25.13 -14.88 -0.41
CA ALA A 424 25.26 -16.15 -1.13
C ALA A 424 23.92 -16.91 -1.29
N ASP A 425 22.91 -16.47 -0.58
CA ASP A 425 21.56 -17.02 -0.59
C ASP A 425 20.60 -16.16 -1.43
N ASP A 426 21.11 -15.52 -2.47
CA ASP A 426 20.40 -14.61 -3.36
C ASP A 426 19.07 -15.21 -3.84
N THR A 427 18.08 -14.97 -3.05
CA THR A 427 16.73 -15.01 -3.55
C THR A 427 16.59 -13.85 -4.51
N ALA A 428 15.95 -14.09 -5.61
CA ALA A 428 15.71 -13.09 -6.65
C ALA A 428 15.04 -11.80 -6.13
N TYR A 429 14.52 -11.79 -4.92
CA TYR A 429 13.79 -10.69 -4.29
C TYR A 429 14.37 -10.33 -2.91
N GLY A 430 15.63 -10.62 -2.67
CA GLY A 430 16.31 -10.28 -1.42
C GLY A 430 16.60 -8.79 -1.28
N ARG A 431 17.11 -8.38 -0.11
CA ARG A 431 17.56 -7.00 0.13
C ARG A 431 18.73 -6.64 -0.75
N GLY A 432 18.77 -5.36 -1.10
CA GLY A 432 19.90 -4.78 -1.78
C GLY A 432 19.79 -4.67 -3.28
N GLY A 433 20.60 -3.78 -3.83
CA GLY A 433 20.59 -3.40 -5.23
C GLY A 433 21.68 -4.03 -6.06
N GLY A 434 22.16 -5.22 -5.73
CA GLY A 434 23.21 -5.85 -6.50
C GLY A 434 22.84 -6.01 -7.98
N GLN A 435 23.40 -5.18 -8.82
CA GLN A 435 23.18 -5.23 -10.27
C GLN A 435 23.52 -6.60 -10.90
N ALA A 436 24.31 -7.39 -10.21
CA ALA A 436 24.74 -8.71 -10.70
C ALA A 436 23.74 -9.82 -10.40
N ALA A 437 22.69 -9.55 -9.67
CA ALA A 437 21.88 -10.58 -9.03
C ALA A 437 20.50 -10.76 -9.61
N HIS A 438 20.26 -10.46 -10.87
CA HIS A 438 19.06 -10.92 -11.56
C HIS A 438 19.18 -12.44 -11.78
N VAL A 439 18.77 -13.18 -10.78
CA VAL A 439 18.79 -14.65 -10.78
C VAL A 439 17.37 -15.20 -10.78
N GLY A 440 17.19 -16.45 -11.18
CA GLY A 440 15.91 -17.13 -11.11
C GLY A 440 14.79 -16.40 -11.83
N GLU A 441 13.66 -16.20 -11.15
CA GLU A 441 12.46 -15.54 -11.68
C GLU A 441 12.72 -14.06 -12.01
N GLN A 442 13.58 -13.38 -11.25
CA GLN A 442 13.98 -12.00 -11.53
C GLN A 442 14.63 -11.84 -12.91
N ALA A 443 15.51 -12.78 -13.31
CA ALA A 443 16.10 -12.76 -14.64
C ALA A 443 15.02 -12.91 -15.74
N THR A 444 13.99 -13.70 -15.48
CA THR A 444 12.84 -13.85 -16.38
C THR A 444 12.03 -12.57 -16.48
N ILE A 445 11.73 -11.91 -15.35
CA ILE A 445 11.00 -10.63 -15.33
C ILE A 445 11.81 -9.55 -16.02
N HIS A 446 13.13 -9.47 -15.73
CA HIS A 446 14.00 -8.52 -16.39
C HIS A 446 14.04 -8.69 -17.92
N ALA A 447 14.13 -9.94 -18.38
CA ALA A 447 14.05 -10.25 -19.81
C ALA A 447 12.71 -9.84 -20.45
N MET A 448 11.59 -10.03 -19.74
CA MET A 448 10.26 -9.54 -20.18
C MET A 448 10.24 -8.02 -20.23
N MET A 449 10.78 -7.33 -19.23
CA MET A 449 10.84 -5.86 -19.21
C MET A 449 11.63 -5.31 -20.42
N LEU A 450 12.78 -5.90 -20.73
CA LEU A 450 13.56 -5.55 -21.93
C LEU A 450 12.79 -5.83 -23.22
N GLN A 451 12.19 -7.01 -23.32
CA GLN A 451 11.44 -7.44 -24.51
C GLN A 451 10.27 -6.50 -24.81
N TYR A 452 9.56 -6.08 -23.77
CA TYR A 452 8.35 -5.28 -23.90
C TYR A 452 8.55 -3.80 -23.62
N GLY A 453 9.79 -3.34 -23.42
CA GLY A 453 10.13 -1.93 -23.26
C GLY A 453 9.55 -1.28 -22.01
N VAL A 454 9.67 -1.92 -20.86
CA VAL A 454 9.39 -1.31 -19.55
C VAL A 454 10.49 -0.31 -19.22
N GLN A 455 10.11 0.87 -18.76
CA GLN A 455 11.07 1.93 -18.46
C GLN A 455 11.48 1.93 -16.99
N VAL A 456 10.55 1.66 -16.08
CA VAL A 456 10.80 1.75 -14.63
C VAL A 456 10.18 0.58 -13.89
N PHE A 457 10.92 0.06 -12.94
CA PHE A 457 10.46 -0.89 -11.95
C PHE A 457 10.60 -0.27 -10.55
N PHE A 458 9.48 0.09 -9.96
CA PHE A 458 9.43 0.64 -8.60
C PHE A 458 9.32 -0.48 -7.58
N TYR A 459 10.09 -0.39 -6.51
CA TYR A 459 10.09 -1.34 -5.40
C TYR A 459 10.29 -0.62 -4.06
N ALA A 460 10.31 -1.35 -2.95
CA ALA A 460 10.28 -0.84 -1.59
C ALA A 460 11.14 -1.66 -0.62
N HIS A 461 10.71 -1.82 0.64
CA HIS A 461 11.25 -2.76 1.63
C HIS A 461 12.53 -2.34 2.34
N ASP A 462 13.47 -1.63 1.72
CA ASP A 462 14.74 -1.21 2.32
C ASP A 462 14.69 0.19 2.94
N HIS A 463 13.56 0.89 2.82
CA HIS A 463 13.28 2.18 3.47
C HIS A 463 14.26 3.30 3.11
N VAL A 464 14.89 3.24 1.96
CA VAL A 464 15.87 4.21 1.46
C VAL A 464 15.45 4.71 0.08
N PHE A 465 16.03 5.79 -0.38
CA PHE A 465 15.95 6.15 -1.79
C PHE A 465 17.11 5.55 -2.55
N THR A 466 16.83 5.04 -3.73
CA THR A 466 17.86 4.59 -4.65
C THR A 466 17.38 4.62 -6.10
N ASP A 467 18.30 4.87 -7.02
CA ASP A 467 18.15 4.60 -8.44
C ASP A 467 19.25 3.64 -8.89
N MET A 468 18.84 2.55 -9.49
CA MET A 468 19.73 1.56 -10.08
C MET A 468 19.33 1.35 -11.53
N VAL A 469 20.26 1.56 -12.47
CA VAL A 469 19.99 1.38 -13.90
C VAL A 469 20.61 0.09 -14.39
N VAL A 470 19.80 -0.82 -14.91
CA VAL A 470 20.25 -2.09 -15.50
C VAL A 470 19.69 -2.21 -16.91
N ASP A 471 20.57 -2.33 -17.88
CA ASP A 471 20.20 -2.43 -19.31
C ASP A 471 19.25 -1.33 -19.80
N GLY A 472 19.32 -0.14 -19.17
CA GLY A 472 18.49 1.01 -19.49
C GLY A 472 17.14 1.06 -18.79
N ILE A 473 16.83 0.11 -17.92
CA ILE A 473 15.65 0.10 -17.05
C ILE A 473 16.05 0.69 -15.70
N HIS A 474 15.27 1.66 -15.22
CA HIS A 474 15.41 2.21 -13.87
C HIS A 474 14.71 1.33 -12.85
N TYR A 475 15.44 0.95 -11.79
CA TYR A 475 14.95 0.28 -10.59
C TYR A 475 14.96 1.28 -9.46
N LEU A 476 13.79 1.78 -9.08
CA LEU A 476 13.65 2.91 -8.18
C LEU A 476 13.00 2.50 -6.86
N LEU A 477 13.58 2.95 -5.75
CA LEU A 477 13.03 2.86 -4.41
C LEU A 477 12.73 4.28 -3.90
N PRO A 478 11.49 4.62 -3.57
CA PRO A 478 11.07 5.99 -3.28
C PRO A 478 11.15 6.38 -1.80
N GLY A 479 12.12 5.84 -1.06
CA GLY A 479 12.28 6.14 0.37
C GLY A 479 11.33 5.36 1.27
N SER A 480 10.87 5.98 2.35
CA SER A 480 9.91 5.44 3.28
C SER A 480 9.01 6.56 3.80
N ALA A 481 7.71 6.33 3.81
CA ALA A 481 6.73 7.30 4.28
C ALA A 481 6.38 7.14 5.78
N GLY A 482 7.03 6.22 6.48
CA GLY A 482 6.76 5.97 7.90
C GLY A 482 7.95 5.42 8.65
N ALA A 483 8.49 4.29 8.21
CA ALA A 483 9.56 3.58 8.89
C ALA A 483 10.80 4.47 9.16
N PRO A 484 11.18 4.65 10.43
CA PRO A 484 12.33 5.49 10.78
C PRO A 484 13.66 4.78 10.59
N TRP A 485 13.67 3.44 10.58
CA TRP A 485 14.88 2.65 10.35
C TRP A 485 15.18 2.53 8.88
N LYS A 486 16.45 2.62 8.54
CA LYS A 486 16.96 2.56 7.18
C LYS A 486 17.98 1.42 7.09
N PHE A 487 17.89 0.62 6.04
CA PHE A 487 18.90 -0.38 5.76
C PHE A 487 20.08 0.29 5.08
N ASP A 488 21.27 0.13 5.64
CA ASP A 488 22.46 0.81 5.12
C ASP A 488 23.06 0.09 3.90
N SER A 489 23.95 0.78 3.18
CA SER A 489 24.55 0.23 1.97
C SER A 489 25.46 -0.98 2.24
N SER A 490 25.95 -1.16 3.46
CA SER A 490 26.77 -2.31 3.83
C SER A 490 25.93 -3.58 3.99
N GLU A 491 24.65 -3.44 4.36
CA GLU A 491 23.70 -4.53 4.47
C GLU A 491 23.03 -4.85 3.14
N THR A 492 22.74 -3.82 2.34
CA THR A 492 21.93 -3.92 1.12
C THR A 492 22.76 -3.99 -0.16
N GLY A 493 24.04 -3.61 -0.13
CA GLY A 493 24.89 -3.57 -1.32
C GLY A 493 24.66 -2.38 -2.25
N TYR A 494 23.84 -1.41 -1.89
CA TYR A 494 23.66 -0.18 -2.68
C TYR A 494 24.93 0.67 -2.67
N THR A 495 25.34 1.15 -3.83
CA THR A 495 26.48 2.06 -4.00
C THR A 495 26.08 3.52 -4.00
N HIS A 496 24.84 3.81 -4.39
CA HIS A 496 24.24 5.14 -4.42
C HIS A 496 22.87 5.06 -3.77
N TYR A 497 22.67 5.74 -2.66
CA TYR A 497 21.41 5.77 -1.94
C TYR A 497 21.33 6.97 -1.00
N TRP A 498 20.11 7.34 -0.64
CA TRP A 498 19.83 8.36 0.36
C TRP A 498 19.02 7.72 1.48
N PRO A 499 19.58 7.60 2.70
CA PRO A 499 18.89 6.98 3.84
C PRO A 499 17.92 7.99 4.50
N ASP A 500 16.93 8.41 3.74
CA ASP A 500 15.97 9.42 4.15
C ASP A 500 14.54 8.90 4.04
N SER A 501 13.59 9.65 4.62
CA SER A 501 12.16 9.43 4.47
C SER A 501 11.59 10.36 3.41
N GLY A 502 10.50 9.94 2.77
CA GLY A 502 9.84 10.75 1.76
C GLY A 502 8.99 9.94 0.80
N TYR A 503 8.93 10.39 -0.46
CA TYR A 503 8.06 9.82 -1.48
C TYR A 503 8.64 10.06 -2.89
N ALA A 504 8.02 9.45 -3.92
CA ALA A 504 8.30 9.85 -5.29
C ALA A 504 7.09 10.55 -5.91
N ARG A 505 7.39 11.54 -6.76
CA ARG A 505 6.42 12.23 -7.60
C ARG A 505 6.72 11.93 -9.05
N VAL A 506 5.71 11.52 -9.83
CA VAL A 506 5.87 11.19 -11.23
C VAL A 506 4.91 12.02 -12.08
N SER A 507 5.45 12.68 -13.09
CA SER A 507 4.68 13.42 -14.11
C SER A 507 4.85 12.75 -15.46
N VAL A 508 3.74 12.43 -16.11
CA VAL A 508 3.74 11.75 -17.42
C VAL A 508 3.12 12.67 -18.46
N ALA A 509 3.88 12.93 -19.51
CA ALA A 509 3.45 13.64 -20.70
C ALA A 509 3.59 12.72 -21.93
N PRO A 510 3.01 13.09 -23.09
CA PRO A 510 3.07 12.25 -24.29
C PRO A 510 4.50 11.96 -24.78
N ASP A 511 5.42 12.85 -24.52
CA ASP A 511 6.80 12.79 -25.04
C ASP A 511 7.84 12.41 -23.97
N ARG A 512 7.55 12.57 -22.69
CA ARG A 512 8.46 12.29 -21.58
C ARG A 512 7.72 11.89 -20.31
N ALA A 513 8.40 11.19 -19.43
CA ALA A 513 8.01 11.02 -18.04
C ALA A 513 9.13 11.54 -17.12
N GLU A 514 8.75 12.23 -16.06
CA GLU A 514 9.66 12.81 -15.07
C GLU A 514 9.40 12.17 -13.73
N VAL A 515 10.45 11.73 -13.03
CA VAL A 515 10.38 11.14 -11.70
C VAL A 515 11.25 11.97 -10.76
N ASP A 516 10.67 12.49 -9.69
CA ASP A 516 11.39 13.17 -8.62
C ASP A 516 11.33 12.29 -7.35
N LEU A 517 12.49 11.99 -6.78
CA LEU A 517 12.63 11.43 -5.46
C LEU A 517 12.69 12.59 -4.46
N VAL A 518 11.71 12.69 -3.57
CA VAL A 518 11.49 13.87 -2.72
C VAL A 518 11.60 13.48 -1.25
N SER A 519 12.52 14.14 -0.52
CA SER A 519 12.68 13.92 0.92
C SER A 519 11.48 14.46 1.71
N ILE A 520 11.40 14.09 2.98
CA ILE A 520 10.37 14.60 3.91
C ILE A 520 10.42 16.13 4.09
N ASP A 521 11.59 16.74 3.86
CA ASP A 521 11.78 18.19 3.94
C ASP A 521 11.38 18.91 2.63
N GLY A 522 10.91 18.16 1.62
CA GLY A 522 10.49 18.68 0.31
C GLY A 522 11.64 18.87 -0.69
N ASP A 523 12.86 18.48 -0.35
CA ASP A 523 14.01 18.57 -1.25
C ASP A 523 13.96 17.46 -2.29
N VAL A 524 14.20 17.80 -3.57
CA VAL A 524 14.39 16.82 -4.63
C VAL A 524 15.81 16.26 -4.53
N LEU A 525 15.90 15.02 -4.07
CA LEU A 525 17.17 14.29 -3.94
C LEU A 525 17.72 13.87 -5.31
N GLU A 526 16.80 13.45 -6.18
CA GLU A 526 17.10 13.09 -7.56
C GLU A 526 15.90 13.38 -8.46
N GLY A 527 16.18 13.88 -9.66
CA GLY A 527 15.20 14.10 -10.72
C GLY A 527 15.61 13.38 -11.99
N LEU A 528 14.75 12.52 -12.50
CA LEU A 528 14.96 11.70 -13.69
C LEU A 528 14.03 12.13 -14.80
N THR A 529 14.52 12.15 -16.04
CA THR A 529 13.68 12.33 -17.22
C THR A 529 13.83 11.10 -18.11
N LEU A 530 12.73 10.39 -18.28
CA LEU A 530 12.65 9.23 -19.18
C LEU A 530 12.29 9.70 -20.59
N PRO A 531 12.99 9.20 -21.63
CA PRO A 531 12.77 9.62 -23.00
C PRO A 531 11.53 9.03 -23.67
#